data_00374ca36a1cf821e74aeb102059c97d
#
_entry.id   00374ca36a1cf821e74aeb102059c97d
#
_cell.length_a   1.000
_cell.length_b   1.000
_cell.length_c   1.000
_cell.angle_alpha   90.00
_cell.angle_beta   90.00
_cell.angle_gamma   90.00
#
_symmetry.space_group_name_H-M   'P 1'
#
loop_
_entity.id
_entity.type
_entity.pdbx_description
1 polymer ?
#
loop_
_entity_poly.entity_id
_entity_poly.type
_entity_poly.pdbx_seq_one_letter_code
_entity_poly.pdbx_strand_id
1 'polypeptide(L)'
;LQAVIRVSPEMISAMGKEGAEEHVRNDFILPYNRATASYKRIIKFVLTTDELPRTRVGKLKRHLLPTYIESRNLAEPQTARPEPDSETYRELKCVLADQISLPVRPDAHMEMDLGLDSLGKIAIQCYVKENYGVEVGERDFEKHPSLREFAKLVDDNRDNSFENQSKNITWSDIIKSEPFPTLPKPNFFHFLSIDIFRTFARLFYKVSFEGLENIATDKPVIIAPNHQSYLDGLFVVLPFSKTQIYKTYFFAKVRNIIKSGWIKNYANRSNVIVMDINDNVIEAVRKLAEAVREGNRIVVFPEGTRTKDGAVAEFKQTFAIIAKEMGVAVVPVAITGAFEAVKSNATLPTFGAKIGVRSLPPMTANEGEPYADFAARVKTEVENACKRGK
;
A
#
# COMPACT_ATOMS: atom_id res chain seq x y z
N LEU A 1 8.26 -7.61 8.48
CA LEU A 1 8.86 -8.74 9.22
C LEU A 1 8.82 -8.47 10.72
N GLN A 2 8.83 -9.54 11.52
CA GLN A 2 9.08 -9.45 12.97
C GLN A 2 10.48 -10.01 13.26
N ALA A 3 11.18 -9.41 14.22
CA ALA A 3 12.52 -9.84 14.64
C ALA A 3 12.56 -10.12 16.14
N VAL A 4 13.36 -11.14 16.51
CA VAL A 4 13.79 -11.35 17.90
C VAL A 4 15.29 -11.06 17.94
N ILE A 5 15.70 -10.11 18.76
CA ILE A 5 17.07 -9.64 18.83
C ILE A 5 17.63 -9.98 20.22
N ARG A 6 18.69 -10.79 20.23
CA ARG A 6 19.41 -11.06 21.46
C ARG A 6 20.40 -9.94 21.71
N VAL A 7 20.29 -9.33 22.87
CA VAL A 7 21.23 -8.32 23.37
C VAL A 7 22.01 -8.85 24.56
N SER A 8 23.16 -8.25 24.84
CA SER A 8 23.93 -8.67 26.00
C SER A 8 23.29 -8.18 27.30
N PRO A 9 23.38 -8.93 28.42
CA PRO A 9 22.91 -8.47 29.71
C PRO A 9 23.55 -7.15 30.15
N GLU A 10 24.81 -6.91 29.76
CA GLU A 10 25.55 -5.68 30.07
C GLU A 10 24.90 -4.46 29.40
N MET A 11 24.40 -4.59 28.17
CA MET A 11 23.67 -3.51 27.46
C MET A 11 22.41 -3.13 28.23
N ILE A 12 21.61 -4.11 28.65
CA ILE A 12 20.41 -3.87 29.45
C ILE A 12 20.77 -3.22 30.81
N SER A 13 21.84 -3.65 31.44
CA SER A 13 22.30 -3.10 32.72
C SER A 13 22.80 -1.66 32.58
N ALA A 14 23.42 -1.31 31.46
CA ALA A 14 24.01 0.02 31.22
C ALA A 14 22.95 1.08 30.79
N MET A 15 21.99 0.68 29.97
CA MET A 15 21.06 1.61 29.32
C MET A 15 19.61 1.46 29.82
N GLY A 16 19.31 0.43 30.59
CA GLY A 16 17.95 -0.01 30.84
C GLY A 16 17.31 -0.68 29.63
N LYS A 17 16.12 -1.25 29.80
CA LYS A 17 15.43 -1.94 28.68
C LYS A 17 14.98 -0.96 27.62
N GLU A 18 14.36 0.18 28.02
CA GLU A 18 13.90 1.23 27.09
C GLU A 18 15.06 1.82 26.28
N GLY A 19 16.18 2.16 26.94
CA GLY A 19 17.35 2.69 26.26
C GLY A 19 17.98 1.68 25.28
N ALA A 20 18.01 0.39 25.63
CA ALA A 20 18.48 -0.66 24.74
C ALA A 20 17.55 -0.86 23.53
N GLU A 21 16.22 -0.74 23.72
CA GLU A 21 15.24 -0.77 22.63
C GLU A 21 15.41 0.42 21.68
N GLU A 22 15.58 1.62 22.23
CA GLU A 22 15.82 2.83 21.45
C GLU A 22 17.13 2.75 20.66
N HIS A 23 18.21 2.31 21.30
CA HIS A 23 19.50 2.10 20.65
C HIS A 23 19.40 1.08 19.50
N VAL A 24 18.80 -0.10 19.74
CA VAL A 24 18.61 -1.11 18.69
C VAL A 24 17.73 -0.59 17.56
N ARG A 25 16.68 0.16 17.89
CA ARG A 25 15.79 0.78 16.90
C ARG A 25 16.56 1.76 16.02
N ASN A 26 17.27 2.71 16.62
CA ASN A 26 17.89 3.83 15.90
C ASN A 26 19.14 3.41 15.14
N ASP A 27 20.00 2.58 15.72
CA ASP A 27 21.31 2.28 15.16
C ASP A 27 21.33 1.01 14.30
N PHE A 28 20.33 0.13 14.44
CA PHE A 28 20.28 -1.13 13.66
C PHE A 28 19.04 -1.26 12.79
N ILE A 29 17.83 -1.10 13.38
CA ILE A 29 16.58 -1.37 12.66
C ILE A 29 16.29 -0.29 11.61
N LEU A 30 16.37 0.98 11.98
CA LEU A 30 16.09 2.09 11.06
C LEU A 30 17.08 2.12 9.89
N PRO A 31 18.42 2.03 10.08
CA PRO A 31 19.35 1.95 8.97
C PRO A 31 19.11 0.73 8.07
N TYR A 32 18.82 -0.44 8.66
CA TYR A 32 18.46 -1.63 7.90
C TYR A 32 17.19 -1.41 7.07
N ASN A 33 16.15 -0.84 7.67
CA ASN A 33 14.88 -0.57 7.00
C ASN A 33 15.01 0.45 5.86
N ARG A 34 15.91 1.45 6.00
CA ARG A 34 16.22 2.42 4.93
C ARG A 34 16.92 1.76 3.74
N ALA A 35 17.86 0.87 4.01
CA ALA A 35 18.60 0.16 2.97
C ALA A 35 17.80 -0.98 2.32
N THR A 36 16.66 -1.36 2.91
CA THR A 36 15.94 -2.58 2.58
C THR A 36 14.57 -2.28 1.96
N ALA A 37 14.16 -3.13 1.03
CA ALA A 37 12.85 -3.05 0.40
C ALA A 37 11.71 -3.13 1.43
N SER A 38 10.62 -2.37 1.24
CA SER A 38 9.50 -2.25 2.18
C SER A 38 8.98 -3.59 2.72
N TYR A 39 8.89 -4.63 1.86
CA TYR A 39 8.45 -5.96 2.25
C TYR A 39 9.44 -6.76 3.11
N LYS A 40 10.69 -6.30 3.23
CA LYS A 40 11.72 -6.88 4.10
C LYS A 40 11.95 -6.06 5.36
N ARG A 41 11.28 -4.93 5.52
CA ARG A 41 11.42 -4.08 6.69
C ARG A 41 10.98 -4.80 7.95
N ILE A 42 11.71 -4.58 9.02
CA ILE A 42 11.34 -5.06 10.34
C ILE A 42 10.33 -4.09 10.94
N ILE A 43 9.09 -4.55 11.12
CA ILE A 43 7.97 -3.75 11.63
C ILE A 43 7.87 -3.86 13.15
N LYS A 44 8.17 -5.05 13.68
CA LYS A 44 8.15 -5.32 15.13
C LYS A 44 9.42 -6.06 15.52
N PHE A 45 9.94 -5.75 16.69
CA PHE A 45 11.03 -6.52 17.26
C PHE A 45 10.87 -6.68 18.77
N VAL A 46 11.46 -7.72 19.31
CA VAL A 46 11.50 -8.02 20.74
C VAL A 46 12.95 -8.23 21.14
N LEU A 47 13.39 -7.56 22.22
CA LEU A 47 14.69 -7.78 22.81
C LEU A 47 14.65 -8.94 23.80
N THR A 48 15.70 -9.72 23.82
CA THR A 48 15.91 -10.78 24.80
C THR A 48 17.37 -10.92 25.14
N THR A 49 17.65 -11.27 26.41
CA THR A 49 18.98 -11.70 26.88
C THR A 49 19.13 -13.22 26.78
N ASP A 50 18.00 -13.95 26.66
CA ASP A 50 18.03 -15.42 26.63
C ASP A 50 18.59 -15.96 25.32
N GLU A 51 19.08 -17.19 25.38
CA GLU A 51 19.49 -17.88 24.17
C GLU A 51 18.31 -18.25 23.28
N LEU A 52 18.41 -17.91 22.00
CA LEU A 52 17.38 -18.27 21.03
C LEU A 52 17.41 -19.79 20.76
N PRO A 53 16.24 -20.42 20.57
CA PRO A 53 16.15 -21.87 20.40
C PRO A 53 16.90 -22.34 19.15
N ARG A 54 17.84 -23.28 19.33
CA ARG A 54 18.69 -23.82 18.26
C ARG A 54 18.52 -25.34 18.15
N THR A 55 18.86 -25.87 17.00
CA THR A 55 18.99 -27.31 16.77
C THR A 55 20.33 -27.79 17.35
N ARG A 56 20.53 -29.12 17.47
CA ARG A 56 21.81 -29.72 17.90
C ARG A 56 22.98 -29.29 17.02
N VAL A 57 22.75 -28.91 15.77
CA VAL A 57 23.78 -28.41 14.84
C VAL A 57 23.85 -26.88 14.78
N GLY A 58 23.30 -26.16 15.77
CA GLY A 58 23.41 -24.71 15.94
C GLY A 58 22.46 -23.84 15.09
N LYS A 59 21.60 -24.41 14.23
CA LYS A 59 20.64 -23.64 13.40
C LYS A 59 19.47 -23.16 14.25
N LEU A 60 19.01 -21.89 14.05
CA LEU A 60 17.84 -21.33 14.72
C LEU A 60 16.55 -22.09 14.33
N LYS A 61 15.76 -22.44 15.35
CA LYS A 61 14.42 -23.03 15.19
C LYS A 61 13.41 -21.93 14.95
N ARG A 62 13.37 -21.36 13.74
CA ARG A 62 12.54 -20.21 13.39
C ARG A 62 11.05 -20.41 13.62
N HIS A 63 10.55 -21.63 13.54
CA HIS A 63 9.14 -21.97 13.77
C HIS A 63 8.68 -21.76 15.22
N LEU A 64 9.62 -21.69 16.18
CA LEU A 64 9.30 -21.41 17.59
C LEU A 64 9.31 -19.91 17.93
N LEU A 65 9.83 -19.05 17.04
CA LEU A 65 9.94 -17.61 17.30
C LEU A 65 8.59 -16.89 17.43
N PRO A 66 7.53 -17.23 16.66
CA PRO A 66 6.21 -16.60 16.84
C PRO A 66 5.67 -16.79 18.27
N THR A 67 5.64 -18.00 18.77
CA THR A 67 5.21 -18.31 20.14
C THR A 67 6.08 -17.60 21.19
N TYR A 68 7.37 -17.48 20.91
CA TYR A 68 8.30 -16.76 21.79
C TYR A 68 7.98 -15.26 21.85
N ILE A 69 7.59 -14.64 20.74
CA ILE A 69 7.16 -13.24 20.66
C ILE A 69 5.84 -13.05 21.40
N GLU A 70 4.86 -13.91 21.17
CA GLU A 70 3.54 -13.86 21.79
C GLU A 70 3.60 -13.93 23.31
N SER A 71 4.40 -14.87 23.86
CA SER A 71 4.58 -15.04 25.30
C SER A 71 5.17 -13.83 26.02
N ARG A 72 5.91 -12.98 25.32
CA ARG A 72 6.54 -11.77 25.89
C ARG A 72 5.74 -10.49 25.65
N ASN A 73 4.97 -10.40 24.57
CA ASN A 73 4.06 -9.26 24.33
C ASN A 73 2.90 -9.22 25.35
N LEU A 74 2.60 -10.32 26.02
CA LEU A 74 1.59 -10.38 27.09
C LEU A 74 2.09 -9.89 28.45
N ALA A 75 3.38 -9.60 28.61
CA ALA A 75 4.02 -9.40 29.92
C ALA A 75 4.20 -7.92 30.34
N GLU A 76 3.91 -6.94 29.49
CA GLU A 76 4.05 -5.52 29.89
C GLU A 76 2.87 -4.67 29.47
N PRO A 77 2.08 -4.14 30.42
CA PRO A 77 1.30 -2.94 30.17
C PRO A 77 2.29 -1.77 30.04
N GLN A 78 2.50 -1.26 28.83
CA GLN A 78 3.18 0.02 28.65
C GLN A 78 2.40 1.04 29.47
N THR A 79 3.02 1.62 30.49
CA THR A 79 2.49 2.75 31.24
C THR A 79 2.26 3.88 30.23
N ALA A 80 1.02 4.05 29.82
CA ALA A 80 0.63 5.07 28.86
C ALA A 80 0.96 6.44 29.48
N ARG A 81 1.93 7.14 28.92
CA ARG A 81 2.14 8.55 29.23
C ARG A 81 0.87 9.33 28.90
N PRO A 82 0.47 10.34 29.65
CA PRO A 82 -0.71 11.13 29.35
C PRO A 82 -0.59 11.72 27.93
N GLU A 83 -1.72 11.84 27.26
CA GLU A 83 -1.77 12.49 25.95
C GLU A 83 -1.29 13.94 26.06
N PRO A 84 -0.56 14.47 25.05
CA PRO A 84 -0.19 15.87 25.00
C PRO A 84 -1.43 16.76 25.00
N ASP A 85 -1.41 17.84 25.78
CA ASP A 85 -2.47 18.85 25.75
C ASP A 85 -2.15 19.94 24.70
N SER A 86 -1.92 19.52 23.46
CA SER A 86 -1.68 20.38 22.30
C SER A 86 -2.83 20.23 21.32
N GLU A 87 -3.29 21.37 20.78
CA GLU A 87 -4.32 21.40 19.73
C GLU A 87 -3.81 20.68 18.47
N THR A 88 -2.58 20.97 18.07
CA THR A 88 -1.88 20.31 16.95
C THR A 88 -1.85 18.79 17.11
N TYR A 89 -1.57 18.30 18.32
CA TYR A 89 -1.60 16.86 18.58
C TYR A 89 -2.99 16.28 18.36
N ARG A 90 -4.04 16.93 18.87
CA ARG A 90 -5.43 16.46 18.73
C ARG A 90 -5.88 16.43 17.29
N GLU A 91 -5.56 17.47 16.52
CA GLU A 91 -5.89 17.54 15.10
C GLU A 91 -5.14 16.50 14.27
N LEU A 92 -3.82 16.40 14.46
CA LEU A 92 -3.01 15.38 13.79
C LEU A 92 -3.43 13.95 14.16
N LYS A 93 -3.89 13.73 15.41
CA LYS A 93 -4.46 12.46 15.84
C LYS A 93 -5.72 12.11 15.04
N CYS A 94 -6.61 13.07 14.80
CA CYS A 94 -7.79 12.87 13.96
C CYS A 94 -7.40 12.53 12.51
N VAL A 95 -6.50 13.32 11.91
CA VAL A 95 -6.01 13.07 10.54
C VAL A 95 -5.36 11.68 10.42
N LEU A 96 -4.61 11.27 11.45
CA LEU A 96 -3.98 9.95 11.48
C LEU A 96 -5.02 8.83 11.63
N ALA A 97 -6.04 9.03 12.48
CA ALA A 97 -7.11 8.04 12.70
C ALA A 97 -7.91 7.76 11.42
N ASP A 98 -8.07 8.75 10.56
CA ASP A 98 -8.71 8.56 9.25
C ASP A 98 -7.87 7.72 8.27
N GLN A 99 -6.55 7.65 8.50
CA GLN A 99 -5.61 6.93 7.64
C GLN A 99 -5.30 5.50 8.12
N ILE A 100 -5.56 5.18 9.38
CA ILE A 100 -5.19 3.91 10.00
C ILE A 100 -6.35 3.33 10.81
N SER A 101 -6.47 1.99 10.79
CA SER A 101 -7.53 1.27 11.52
C SER A 101 -7.14 0.93 12.97
N LEU A 102 -5.96 1.34 13.44
CA LEU A 102 -5.47 1.06 14.78
C LEU A 102 -5.66 2.27 15.71
N PRO A 103 -5.88 2.07 17.00
CA PRO A 103 -5.95 3.17 17.95
C PRO A 103 -4.61 3.93 18.02
N VAL A 104 -4.66 5.23 17.79
CA VAL A 104 -3.48 6.12 17.79
C VAL A 104 -3.04 6.36 19.21
N ARG A 105 -1.89 5.79 19.61
CA ARG A 105 -1.22 6.06 20.89
C ARG A 105 -0.16 7.13 20.70
N PRO A 106 0.02 8.06 21.66
CA PRO A 106 0.93 9.22 21.51
C PRO A 106 2.37 8.84 21.18
N ASP A 107 2.88 7.82 21.84
CA ASP A 107 4.28 7.38 21.76
C ASP A 107 4.47 6.21 20.78
N ALA A 108 3.42 5.77 20.06
CA ALA A 108 3.52 4.74 19.05
C ALA A 108 4.26 5.28 17.81
N HIS A 109 5.16 4.46 17.25
CA HIS A 109 5.85 4.79 16.01
C HIS A 109 4.88 4.75 14.83
N MET A 110 4.67 5.90 14.17
CA MET A 110 3.64 6.07 13.14
C MET A 110 3.75 5.03 12.01
N GLU A 111 4.95 4.70 11.54
CA GLU A 111 5.14 3.70 10.49
C GLU A 111 5.15 2.26 11.02
N MET A 112 5.86 2.01 12.14
CA MET A 112 6.15 0.65 12.61
C MET A 112 5.00 0.07 13.43
N ASP A 113 4.40 0.88 14.32
CA ASP A 113 3.34 0.41 15.22
C ASP A 113 1.94 0.68 14.65
N LEU A 114 1.76 1.81 13.98
CA LEU A 114 0.47 2.23 13.45
C LEU A 114 0.29 1.89 11.98
N GLY A 115 1.36 1.52 11.26
CA GLY A 115 1.29 1.11 9.86
C GLY A 115 1.09 2.26 8.87
N LEU A 116 1.43 3.51 9.27
CA LEU A 116 1.34 4.67 8.38
C LEU A 116 2.16 4.42 7.11
N ASP A 117 1.50 4.41 5.98
CA ASP A 117 2.16 4.21 4.69
C ASP A 117 2.56 5.55 4.04
N SER A 118 3.23 5.48 2.89
CA SER A 118 3.71 6.67 2.19
C SER A 118 2.56 7.64 1.80
N LEU A 119 1.36 7.12 1.60
CA LEU A 119 0.20 7.95 1.26
C LEU A 119 -0.32 8.70 2.49
N GLY A 120 -0.40 8.02 3.62
CA GLY A 120 -0.77 8.65 4.90
C GLY A 120 0.23 9.73 5.33
N LYS A 121 1.55 9.51 5.12
CA LYS A 121 2.56 10.54 5.36
C LYS A 121 2.31 11.79 4.51
N ILE A 122 1.99 11.63 3.24
CA ILE A 122 1.70 12.75 2.34
C ILE A 122 0.44 13.49 2.78
N ALA A 123 -0.60 12.78 3.22
CA ALA A 123 -1.78 13.42 3.77
C ALA A 123 -1.43 14.31 4.97
N ILE A 124 -0.58 13.82 5.89
CA ILE A 124 -0.09 14.59 7.02
C ILE A 124 0.78 15.77 6.57
N GLN A 125 1.68 15.59 5.59
CA GLN A 125 2.51 16.66 5.04
C GLN A 125 1.68 17.80 4.45
N CYS A 126 0.67 17.46 3.65
CA CYS A 126 -0.25 18.44 3.08
C CYS A 126 -1.04 19.16 4.19
N TYR A 127 -1.59 18.40 5.13
CA TYR A 127 -2.34 18.96 6.26
C TYR A 127 -1.48 19.95 7.05
N VAL A 128 -0.25 19.58 7.42
CA VAL A 128 0.67 20.40 8.21
C VAL A 128 1.08 21.65 7.44
N LYS A 129 1.41 21.53 6.14
CA LYS A 129 1.78 22.69 5.33
C LYS A 129 0.67 23.72 5.25
N GLU A 130 -0.55 23.28 5.11
CA GLU A 130 -1.68 24.18 4.84
C GLU A 130 -2.35 24.74 6.10
N ASN A 131 -2.34 23.98 7.22
CA ASN A 131 -2.93 24.46 8.46
C ASN A 131 -1.93 25.18 9.37
N TYR A 132 -0.65 24.85 9.25
CA TYR A 132 0.39 25.41 10.14
C TYR A 132 1.52 26.13 9.38
N GLY A 133 1.52 26.11 8.03
CA GLY A 133 2.59 26.71 7.21
C GLY A 133 3.93 25.99 7.29
N VAL A 134 3.98 24.82 7.95
CA VAL A 134 5.23 24.07 8.19
C VAL A 134 5.47 23.08 7.06
N GLU A 135 6.63 23.17 6.38
CA GLU A 135 7.05 22.17 5.42
C GLU A 135 7.76 21.02 6.13
N VAL A 136 7.15 19.83 6.10
CA VAL A 136 7.72 18.59 6.64
C VAL A 136 8.01 17.59 5.53
N GLY A 137 9.14 16.90 5.64
CA GLY A 137 9.60 15.92 4.66
C GLY A 137 9.72 14.50 5.23
N GLU A 138 10.15 13.56 4.41
CA GLU A 138 10.36 12.15 4.82
C GLU A 138 11.31 12.03 6.02
N ARG A 139 12.35 12.88 6.07
CA ARG A 139 13.34 12.90 7.17
C ARG A 139 12.76 13.32 8.51
N ASP A 140 11.68 14.11 8.50
CA ASP A 140 11.06 14.58 9.73
C ASP A 140 10.24 13.47 10.39
N PHE A 141 9.57 12.62 9.59
CA PHE A 141 8.95 11.39 10.09
C PHE A 141 9.98 10.38 10.63
N GLU A 142 11.20 10.38 10.09
CA GLU A 142 12.26 9.51 10.58
C GLU A 142 12.86 10.01 11.92
N LYS A 143 13.00 11.34 12.07
CA LYS A 143 13.55 11.97 13.30
C LYS A 143 12.52 12.05 14.42
N HIS A 144 11.25 12.20 14.06
CA HIS A 144 10.12 12.35 14.99
C HIS A 144 9.10 11.24 14.73
N PRO A 145 9.45 9.98 15.07
CA PRO A 145 8.68 8.82 14.64
C PRO A 145 7.34 8.64 15.36
N SER A 146 7.15 9.27 16.53
CA SER A 146 5.88 9.22 17.26
C SER A 146 5.04 10.46 16.98
N LEU A 147 3.71 10.33 17.12
CA LEU A 147 2.80 11.45 16.94
C LEU A 147 3.09 12.59 17.94
N ARG A 148 3.48 12.24 19.17
CA ARG A 148 3.89 13.22 20.20
C ARG A 148 5.06 14.09 19.74
N GLU A 149 6.13 13.45 19.25
CA GLU A 149 7.32 14.16 18.80
C GLU A 149 7.06 14.95 17.52
N PHE A 150 6.26 14.38 16.62
CA PHE A 150 5.91 15.03 15.37
C PHE A 150 5.00 16.26 15.59
N ALA A 151 4.01 16.17 16.48
CA ALA A 151 3.17 17.31 16.86
C ALA A 151 4.01 18.42 17.47
N LYS A 152 4.97 18.08 18.34
CA LYS A 152 5.90 19.06 18.91
C LYS A 152 6.77 19.72 17.84
N LEU A 153 7.29 18.96 16.86
CA LEU A 153 8.03 19.55 15.73
C LEU A 153 7.18 20.58 15.00
N VAL A 154 5.89 20.28 14.75
CA VAL A 154 4.98 21.21 14.08
C VAL A 154 4.74 22.45 14.95
N ASP A 155 4.47 22.29 16.24
CA ASP A 155 4.27 23.41 17.19
C ASP A 155 5.51 24.31 17.27
N ASP A 156 6.71 23.72 17.33
CA ASP A 156 7.98 24.47 17.43
C ASP A 156 8.32 25.25 16.14
N ASN A 157 7.77 24.87 14.98
CA ASN A 157 8.01 25.50 13.67
C ASN A 157 6.79 26.23 13.10
N ARG A 158 5.70 26.31 13.85
CA ARG A 158 4.46 26.95 13.42
C ARG A 158 4.67 28.43 13.15
N ASP A 159 4.24 28.89 11.98
CA ASP A 159 4.20 30.31 11.67
C ASP A 159 2.90 30.92 12.21
N ASN A 160 3.01 31.75 13.25
CA ASN A 160 1.86 32.40 13.92
C ASN A 160 1.02 33.30 12.99
N SER A 161 1.51 33.59 11.77
CA SER A 161 0.75 34.33 10.77
C SER A 161 -0.33 33.50 10.07
N PHE A 162 -0.30 32.15 10.23
CA PHE A 162 -1.25 31.22 9.61
C PHE A 162 -2.54 30.95 10.42
N GLU A 163 -2.72 31.55 11.60
CA GLU A 163 -3.84 31.28 12.51
C GLU A 163 -5.26 31.53 11.96
N ASN A 164 -5.41 32.07 10.74
CA ASN A 164 -6.72 32.46 10.21
C ASN A 164 -7.17 31.73 8.93
N GLN A 165 -6.51 30.64 8.50
CA GLN A 165 -6.94 29.87 7.33
C GLN A 165 -7.01 28.37 7.58
N SER A 166 -7.71 27.94 8.64
CA SER A 166 -8.01 26.53 8.86
C SER A 166 -9.01 26.00 7.83
N LYS A 167 -8.54 25.67 6.65
CA LYS A 167 -9.22 24.74 5.75
C LYS A 167 -8.57 23.38 5.93
N ASN A 168 -9.29 22.48 6.59
CA ASN A 168 -8.95 21.05 6.57
C ASN A 168 -8.86 20.58 5.14
N ILE A 169 -7.63 20.44 4.59
CA ILE A 169 -7.48 19.86 3.26
C ILE A 169 -7.81 18.39 3.33
N THR A 170 -8.84 18.08 2.60
CA THR A 170 -9.32 16.73 2.42
C THR A 170 -8.71 16.12 1.13
N TRP A 171 -8.75 14.80 1.02
CA TRP A 171 -8.45 14.13 -0.25
C TRP A 171 -9.30 14.69 -1.40
N SER A 172 -10.51 15.12 -1.10
CA SER A 172 -11.41 15.80 -2.03
C SER A 172 -10.76 17.05 -2.64
N ASP A 173 -10.12 17.88 -1.82
CA ASP A 173 -9.48 19.10 -2.28
C ASP A 173 -8.26 18.81 -3.14
N ILE A 174 -7.43 17.84 -2.72
CA ILE A 174 -6.25 17.40 -3.48
C ILE A 174 -6.65 16.85 -4.85
N ILE A 175 -7.68 16.04 -4.92
CA ILE A 175 -8.15 15.40 -6.15
C ILE A 175 -8.81 16.41 -7.09
N LYS A 176 -9.49 17.42 -6.55
CA LYS A 176 -10.24 18.43 -7.30
C LYS A 176 -9.41 19.68 -7.63
N SER A 177 -8.18 19.81 -7.11
CA SER A 177 -7.34 20.99 -7.35
C SER A 177 -6.89 21.10 -8.81
N GLU A 178 -6.94 22.32 -9.36
CA GLU A 178 -6.39 22.64 -10.69
C GLU A 178 -4.89 23.01 -10.61
N PRO A 179 -4.12 22.90 -11.70
CA PRO A 179 -4.49 22.36 -13.01
C PRO A 179 -4.59 20.83 -12.99
N PHE A 180 -5.48 20.27 -13.81
CA PHE A 180 -5.63 18.82 -13.92
C PHE A 180 -4.44 18.19 -14.67
N PRO A 181 -3.94 17.05 -14.21
CA PRO A 181 -2.77 16.41 -14.82
C PRO A 181 -3.12 15.80 -16.18
N THR A 182 -2.18 15.89 -17.12
CA THR A 182 -2.32 15.26 -18.44
C THR A 182 -2.14 13.75 -18.32
N LEU A 183 -3.06 12.99 -18.93
CA LEU A 183 -2.99 11.53 -18.97
C LEU A 183 -2.10 11.02 -20.11
N PRO A 184 -1.37 9.90 -19.90
CA PRO A 184 -0.67 9.24 -20.99
C PRO A 184 -1.67 8.70 -22.01
N LYS A 185 -1.34 8.73 -23.30
CA LYS A 185 -2.19 8.20 -24.37
C LYS A 185 -1.58 6.96 -25.00
N PRO A 186 -2.33 5.87 -25.16
CA PRO A 186 -1.82 4.63 -25.75
C PRO A 186 -1.53 4.84 -27.25
N ASN A 187 -0.49 4.22 -27.71
CA ASN A 187 -0.13 4.19 -29.13
C ASN A 187 -0.40 2.81 -29.74
N PHE A 188 -0.11 2.65 -31.04
CA PHE A 188 -0.27 1.39 -31.76
C PHE A 188 0.45 0.20 -31.08
N PHE A 189 1.66 0.41 -30.55
CA PHE A 189 2.45 -0.66 -29.91
C PHE A 189 1.81 -1.18 -28.64
N HIS A 190 1.05 -0.34 -27.91
CA HIS A 190 0.29 -0.80 -26.75
C HIS A 190 -0.77 -1.84 -27.14
N PHE A 191 -1.56 -1.57 -28.19
CA PHE A 191 -2.57 -2.52 -28.67
C PHE A 191 -1.94 -3.79 -29.26
N LEU A 192 -0.86 -3.63 -30.01
CA LEU A 192 -0.11 -4.76 -30.56
C LEU A 192 0.42 -5.67 -29.45
N SER A 193 0.95 -5.12 -28.37
CA SER A 193 1.45 -5.92 -27.24
C SER A 193 0.34 -6.71 -26.56
N ILE A 194 -0.86 -6.16 -26.45
CA ILE A 194 -2.03 -6.87 -25.89
C ILE A 194 -2.51 -7.96 -26.86
N ASP A 195 -2.55 -7.72 -28.17
CA ASP A 195 -2.94 -8.73 -29.14
C ASP A 195 -1.94 -9.89 -29.22
N ILE A 196 -0.64 -9.61 -29.11
CA ILE A 196 0.41 -10.64 -28.96
C ILE A 196 0.17 -11.44 -27.69
N PHE A 197 -0.10 -10.77 -26.56
CA PHE A 197 -0.37 -11.47 -25.30
C PHE A 197 -1.65 -12.32 -25.38
N ARG A 198 -2.70 -11.86 -26.06
CA ARG A 198 -3.92 -12.65 -26.28
C ARG A 198 -3.64 -13.96 -27.00
N THR A 199 -2.83 -13.88 -28.05
CA THR A 199 -2.42 -15.07 -28.81
C THR A 199 -1.60 -16.02 -27.92
N PHE A 200 -0.64 -15.48 -27.19
CA PHE A 200 0.16 -16.23 -26.22
C PHE A 200 -0.73 -16.89 -25.15
N ALA A 201 -1.63 -16.11 -24.52
CA ALA A 201 -2.50 -16.62 -23.46
C ALA A 201 -3.41 -17.75 -23.94
N ARG A 202 -3.94 -17.66 -25.18
CA ARG A 202 -4.76 -18.73 -25.79
C ARG A 202 -3.97 -20.01 -26.06
N LEU A 203 -2.68 -19.89 -26.38
CA LEU A 203 -1.82 -21.04 -26.65
C LEU A 203 -1.33 -21.73 -25.38
N PHE A 204 -1.05 -20.95 -24.34
CA PHE A 204 -0.37 -21.44 -23.13
C PHE A 204 -1.28 -21.68 -21.94
N TYR A 205 -2.45 -21.01 -21.86
CA TYR A 205 -3.33 -21.05 -20.69
C TYR A 205 -4.78 -21.38 -21.05
N LYS A 206 -5.48 -21.96 -20.10
CA LYS A 206 -6.94 -22.11 -20.13
C LYS A 206 -7.56 -21.03 -19.25
N VAL A 207 -7.85 -19.87 -19.84
CA VAL A 207 -8.38 -18.72 -19.10
C VAL A 207 -9.90 -18.75 -19.13
N SER A 208 -10.53 -18.71 -17.95
CA SER A 208 -11.98 -18.59 -17.78
C SER A 208 -12.34 -17.23 -17.17
N PHE A 209 -13.48 -16.70 -17.59
CA PHE A 209 -14.00 -15.41 -17.12
C PHE A 209 -15.40 -15.57 -16.57
N GLU A 210 -15.67 -14.94 -15.44
CA GLU A 210 -17.00 -14.86 -14.81
C GLU A 210 -17.31 -13.42 -14.42
N GLY A 211 -18.57 -12.99 -14.53
CA GLY A 211 -19.02 -11.67 -14.10
C GLY A 211 -18.48 -10.51 -14.95
N LEU A 212 -18.23 -10.74 -16.26
CA LEU A 212 -17.72 -9.69 -17.16
C LEU A 212 -18.64 -8.50 -17.28
N GLU A 213 -19.94 -8.70 -17.10
CA GLU A 213 -20.96 -7.65 -17.06
C GLU A 213 -20.70 -6.59 -15.96
N ASN A 214 -20.03 -6.96 -14.88
CA ASN A 214 -19.68 -6.05 -13.80
C ASN A 214 -18.58 -5.03 -14.20
N ILE A 215 -17.74 -5.37 -15.19
CA ILE A 215 -16.63 -4.52 -15.66
C ILE A 215 -16.94 -3.87 -17.01
N ALA A 216 -17.80 -4.48 -17.82
CA ALA A 216 -18.11 -4.05 -19.17
C ALA A 216 -19.10 -2.87 -19.21
N THR A 217 -19.14 -2.04 -18.19
CA THR A 217 -20.04 -0.87 -18.10
C THR A 217 -19.47 0.32 -18.87
N ASP A 218 -20.35 1.21 -19.34
CA ASP A 218 -19.94 2.49 -19.94
C ASP A 218 -19.57 3.55 -18.86
N LYS A 219 -19.77 3.22 -17.58
CA LYS A 219 -19.43 4.07 -16.46
C LYS A 219 -18.00 3.84 -16.00
N PRO A 220 -17.30 4.87 -15.48
CA PRO A 220 -16.02 4.70 -14.86
C PRO A 220 -16.13 3.80 -13.63
N VAL A 221 -15.21 2.87 -13.49
CA VAL A 221 -15.11 1.96 -12.34
C VAL A 221 -13.64 1.72 -11.99
N ILE A 222 -13.39 1.41 -10.73
CA ILE A 222 -12.07 0.97 -10.27
C ILE A 222 -12.09 -0.56 -10.18
N ILE A 223 -11.25 -1.22 -10.95
CA ILE A 223 -11.08 -2.66 -10.96
C ILE A 223 -9.98 -2.99 -9.96
N ALA A 224 -10.32 -3.76 -8.92
CA ALA A 224 -9.43 -4.06 -7.80
C ALA A 224 -9.13 -5.56 -7.69
N PRO A 225 -8.18 -6.11 -8.49
CA PRO A 225 -7.81 -7.51 -8.44
C PRO A 225 -6.78 -7.80 -7.34
N ASN A 226 -6.75 -9.07 -6.85
CA ASN A 226 -5.58 -9.59 -6.14
C ASN A 226 -4.39 -9.74 -7.09
N HIS A 227 -3.17 -9.85 -6.55
CA HIS A 227 -1.94 -9.79 -7.34
C HIS A 227 -1.08 -11.04 -7.19
N GLN A 228 -1.21 -11.97 -8.13
CA GLN A 228 -0.52 -13.26 -8.13
C GLN A 228 0.73 -13.30 -9.03
N SER A 229 0.68 -12.58 -10.16
CA SER A 229 1.73 -12.65 -11.17
C SER A 229 2.00 -11.33 -11.90
N TYR A 230 3.05 -11.24 -12.70
CA TYR A 230 3.31 -10.08 -13.57
C TYR A 230 2.28 -9.93 -14.70
N LEU A 231 1.56 -10.99 -15.02
CA LEU A 231 0.62 -11.02 -16.13
C LEU A 231 -0.82 -10.71 -15.72
N ASP A 232 -1.09 -10.53 -14.43
CA ASP A 232 -2.45 -10.37 -13.91
C ASP A 232 -3.20 -9.22 -14.57
N GLY A 233 -2.55 -8.06 -14.76
CA GLY A 233 -3.15 -6.92 -15.45
C GLY A 233 -3.57 -7.24 -16.88
N LEU A 234 -2.80 -8.08 -17.58
CA LEU A 234 -3.13 -8.54 -18.91
C LEU A 234 -4.26 -9.57 -18.90
N PHE A 235 -4.31 -10.47 -17.91
CA PHE A 235 -5.43 -11.41 -17.74
C PHE A 235 -6.75 -10.68 -17.49
N VAL A 236 -6.76 -9.60 -16.68
CA VAL A 236 -7.95 -8.80 -16.42
C VAL A 236 -8.53 -8.19 -17.70
N VAL A 237 -7.69 -7.68 -18.60
CA VAL A 237 -8.13 -7.02 -19.84
C VAL A 237 -8.18 -7.93 -21.05
N LEU A 238 -7.86 -9.20 -20.89
CA LEU A 238 -7.86 -10.19 -21.98
C LEU A 238 -9.20 -10.24 -22.75
N PRO A 239 -10.37 -10.18 -22.11
CA PRO A 239 -11.67 -10.19 -22.79
C PRO A 239 -12.10 -8.83 -23.38
N PHE A 240 -11.38 -7.74 -23.07
CA PHE A 240 -11.80 -6.39 -23.44
C PHE A 240 -11.65 -6.12 -24.94
N SER A 241 -12.58 -5.39 -25.52
CA SER A 241 -12.45 -4.82 -26.87
C SER A 241 -11.34 -3.75 -26.92
N LYS A 242 -10.90 -3.38 -28.12
CA LYS A 242 -9.90 -2.30 -28.28
C LYS A 242 -10.37 -0.97 -27.68
N THR A 243 -11.67 -0.64 -27.81
CA THR A 243 -12.26 0.55 -27.22
C THR A 243 -12.24 0.48 -25.69
N GLN A 244 -12.52 -0.68 -25.11
CA GLN A 244 -12.47 -0.86 -23.66
C GLN A 244 -11.03 -0.76 -23.14
N ILE A 245 -10.05 -1.32 -23.87
CA ILE A 245 -8.62 -1.20 -23.53
C ILE A 245 -8.20 0.27 -23.59
N TYR A 246 -8.60 1.01 -24.63
CA TYR A 246 -8.29 2.43 -24.76
C TYR A 246 -8.77 3.24 -23.56
N LYS A 247 -9.94 2.89 -23.02
CA LYS A 247 -10.56 3.49 -21.84
C LYS A 247 -10.20 2.81 -20.51
N THR A 248 -9.08 2.10 -20.42
CA THR A 248 -8.65 1.41 -19.20
C THR A 248 -7.22 1.77 -18.87
N TYR A 249 -7.01 2.41 -17.73
CA TYR A 249 -5.69 2.78 -17.22
C TYR A 249 -5.20 1.79 -16.16
N PHE A 250 -3.90 1.55 -16.12
CA PHE A 250 -3.26 0.71 -15.12
C PHE A 250 -2.45 1.57 -14.17
N PHE A 251 -2.55 1.30 -12.89
CA PHE A 251 -1.73 1.92 -11.87
C PHE A 251 -0.53 1.03 -11.53
N ALA A 252 0.69 1.54 -11.69
CA ALA A 252 1.90 0.77 -11.49
C ALA A 252 2.99 1.57 -10.75
N LYS A 253 3.72 0.89 -9.84
CA LYS A 253 4.87 1.48 -9.13
C LYS A 253 6.12 1.49 -10.00
N VAL A 254 6.81 2.61 -10.03
CA VAL A 254 8.07 2.85 -10.76
C VAL A 254 9.14 1.79 -10.51
N ARG A 255 9.26 1.30 -9.28
CA ARG A 255 10.32 0.35 -8.88
C ARG A 255 10.39 -0.91 -9.76
N ASN A 256 9.28 -1.28 -10.38
CA ASN A 256 9.22 -2.42 -11.30
C ASN A 256 9.48 -2.02 -12.76
N ILE A 257 9.41 -0.73 -13.08
CA ILE A 257 9.42 -0.18 -14.46
C ILE A 257 10.76 0.48 -14.82
N ILE A 258 11.47 1.10 -13.87
CA ILE A 258 12.63 1.99 -14.15
C ILE A 258 13.96 1.26 -14.40
N LYS A 259 14.06 -0.05 -14.22
CA LYS A 259 15.33 -0.75 -14.51
C LYS A 259 15.77 -0.66 -15.97
N SER A 260 14.92 -0.20 -16.89
CA SER A 260 15.23 -0.03 -18.30
C SER A 260 14.54 1.21 -18.84
N GLY A 261 15.31 2.12 -19.46
CA GLY A 261 14.78 3.32 -20.14
C GLY A 261 13.73 2.99 -21.21
N TRP A 262 13.80 1.80 -21.80
CA TRP A 262 12.81 1.30 -22.74
C TRP A 262 11.44 1.09 -22.10
N ILE A 263 11.39 0.54 -20.88
CA ILE A 263 10.12 0.31 -20.16
C ILE A 263 9.46 1.63 -19.75
N LYS A 264 10.25 2.63 -19.35
CA LYS A 264 9.76 3.99 -19.06
C LYS A 264 9.13 4.61 -20.32
N ASN A 265 9.79 4.47 -21.47
CA ASN A 265 9.29 4.98 -22.74
C ASN A 265 7.99 4.25 -23.19
N TYR A 266 7.90 2.94 -22.93
CA TYR A 266 6.68 2.16 -23.17
C TYR A 266 5.54 2.63 -22.25
N ALA A 267 5.77 2.82 -20.96
CA ALA A 267 4.76 3.29 -20.01
C ALA A 267 4.16 4.64 -20.41
N ASN A 268 4.99 5.58 -20.85
CA ASN A 268 4.56 6.91 -21.33
C ASN A 268 3.72 6.86 -22.62
N ARG A 269 3.76 5.75 -23.34
CA ARG A 269 3.02 5.52 -24.61
C ARG A 269 1.96 4.42 -24.46
N SER A 270 1.57 4.14 -23.26
CA SER A 270 0.53 3.17 -22.91
C SER A 270 -0.38 3.75 -21.82
N ASN A 271 -1.50 3.11 -21.55
CA ASN A 271 -2.42 3.51 -20.48
C ASN A 271 -1.88 3.13 -19.10
N VAL A 272 -0.62 3.45 -18.78
CA VAL A 272 -0.02 3.15 -17.48
C VAL A 272 0.29 4.46 -16.74
N ILE A 273 -0.39 4.67 -15.64
CA ILE A 273 -0.11 5.74 -14.69
C ILE A 273 0.94 5.21 -13.71
N VAL A 274 2.12 5.80 -13.80
CA VAL A 274 3.29 5.38 -13.02
C VAL A 274 3.36 6.21 -11.76
N MET A 275 3.45 5.54 -10.60
CA MET A 275 3.69 6.18 -9.31
C MET A 275 5.18 6.06 -8.94
N ASP A 276 5.86 7.18 -8.78
CA ASP A 276 7.15 7.23 -8.12
C ASP A 276 6.95 7.52 -6.63
N ILE A 277 7.34 6.57 -5.78
CA ILE A 277 7.17 6.69 -4.32
C ILE A 277 8.05 7.82 -3.76
N ASN A 278 9.12 8.16 -4.47
CA ASN A 278 10.10 9.15 -4.02
C ASN A 278 9.80 10.57 -4.52
N ASP A 279 9.00 10.74 -5.59
CA ASP A 279 8.87 12.04 -6.24
C ASP A 279 7.47 12.66 -6.17
N ASN A 280 6.38 11.93 -6.39
CA ASN A 280 5.07 12.59 -6.44
C ASN A 280 3.87 11.62 -6.38
N VAL A 281 3.57 11.10 -5.20
CA VAL A 281 2.39 10.24 -4.99
C VAL A 281 1.09 11.01 -5.22
N ILE A 282 1.04 12.30 -4.85
CA ILE A 282 -0.13 13.17 -5.06
C ILE A 282 -0.45 13.27 -6.56
N GLU A 283 0.57 13.51 -7.40
CA GLU A 283 0.37 13.58 -8.85
C GLU A 283 -0.19 12.26 -9.41
N ALA A 284 0.29 11.12 -8.92
CA ALA A 284 -0.22 9.83 -9.34
C ALA A 284 -1.69 9.61 -8.93
N VAL A 285 -2.07 10.00 -7.71
CA VAL A 285 -3.47 9.96 -7.23
C VAL A 285 -4.34 10.91 -8.07
N ARG A 286 -3.86 12.13 -8.35
CA ARG A 286 -4.57 13.09 -9.21
C ARG A 286 -4.74 12.58 -10.64
N LYS A 287 -3.74 11.91 -11.22
CA LYS A 287 -3.85 11.27 -12.54
C LYS A 287 -4.89 10.15 -12.56
N LEU A 288 -4.96 9.36 -11.48
CA LEU A 288 -6.01 8.34 -11.35
C LEU A 288 -7.40 8.97 -11.26
N ALA A 289 -7.54 10.02 -10.46
CA ALA A 289 -8.81 10.75 -10.35
C ALA A 289 -9.21 11.39 -11.69
N GLU A 290 -8.23 11.94 -12.43
CA GLU A 290 -8.49 12.50 -13.76
C GLU A 290 -8.94 11.42 -14.76
N ALA A 291 -8.31 10.24 -14.72
CA ALA A 291 -8.76 9.14 -15.57
C ALA A 291 -10.22 8.75 -15.29
N VAL A 292 -10.63 8.73 -14.01
CA VAL A 292 -12.04 8.51 -13.62
C VAL A 292 -12.94 9.64 -14.12
N ARG A 293 -12.50 10.90 -13.96
CA ARG A 293 -13.28 12.10 -14.40
C ARG A 293 -13.51 12.09 -15.91
N GLU A 294 -12.54 11.67 -16.70
CA GLU A 294 -12.68 11.47 -18.15
C GLU A 294 -13.54 10.25 -18.54
N GLY A 295 -14.13 9.54 -17.58
CA GLY A 295 -14.98 8.38 -17.83
C GLY A 295 -14.22 7.08 -18.10
N ASN A 296 -12.95 7.01 -17.73
CA ASN A 296 -12.12 5.83 -17.92
C ASN A 296 -12.23 4.86 -16.74
N ARG A 297 -11.86 3.59 -16.99
CA ARG A 297 -11.68 2.55 -15.98
C ARG A 297 -10.25 2.60 -15.46
N ILE A 298 -10.06 2.18 -14.22
CA ILE A 298 -8.72 2.05 -13.63
C ILE A 298 -8.54 0.64 -13.10
N VAL A 299 -7.44 0.00 -13.41
CA VAL A 299 -6.98 -1.25 -12.77
C VAL A 299 -5.94 -0.90 -11.73
N VAL A 300 -6.26 -1.15 -10.47
CA VAL A 300 -5.37 -0.94 -9.33
C VAL A 300 -5.20 -2.25 -8.59
N PHE A 301 -3.98 -2.70 -8.39
CA PHE A 301 -3.68 -3.86 -7.53
C PHE A 301 -3.51 -3.36 -6.09
N PRO A 302 -4.53 -3.55 -5.21
CA PRO A 302 -4.53 -2.91 -3.89
C PRO A 302 -3.42 -3.42 -2.96
N GLU A 303 -2.97 -4.66 -3.15
CA GLU A 303 -1.85 -5.25 -2.39
C GLU A 303 -0.54 -4.47 -2.59
N GLY A 304 -0.40 -3.77 -3.70
CA GLY A 304 0.78 -2.99 -4.06
C GLY A 304 2.05 -3.81 -4.33
N THR A 305 2.01 -5.13 -4.11
CA THR A 305 3.06 -6.10 -4.43
C THR A 305 2.42 -7.44 -4.74
N ARG A 306 3.10 -8.27 -5.55
CA ARG A 306 2.64 -9.64 -5.83
C ARG A 306 2.74 -10.50 -4.58
N THR A 307 1.80 -11.43 -4.43
CA THR A 307 1.83 -12.44 -3.37
C THR A 307 3.10 -13.30 -3.44
N LYS A 308 3.53 -13.82 -2.30
CA LYS A 308 4.69 -14.73 -2.19
C LYS A 308 4.28 -16.18 -1.97
N ASP A 309 3.07 -16.39 -1.48
CA ASP A 309 2.53 -17.68 -1.03
C ASP A 309 1.18 -18.03 -1.68
N GLY A 310 0.68 -17.17 -2.58
CA GLY A 310 -0.61 -17.32 -3.23
C GLY A 310 -1.80 -16.79 -2.44
N ALA A 311 -1.58 -16.30 -1.20
CA ALA A 311 -2.63 -15.67 -0.39
C ALA A 311 -2.84 -14.21 -0.81
N VAL A 312 -4.05 -13.70 -0.58
CA VAL A 312 -4.38 -12.29 -0.76
C VAL A 312 -3.80 -11.49 0.40
N ALA A 313 -2.98 -10.51 0.11
CA ALA A 313 -2.38 -9.64 1.12
C ALA A 313 -3.32 -8.49 1.52
N GLU A 314 -2.92 -7.67 2.51
CA GLU A 314 -3.68 -6.50 2.92
C GLU A 314 -3.84 -5.49 1.79
N PHE A 315 -5.05 -4.96 1.64
CA PHE A 315 -5.39 -3.95 0.63
C PHE A 315 -5.07 -2.55 1.15
N LYS A 316 -4.31 -1.80 0.35
CA LYS A 316 -4.02 -0.38 0.59
C LYS A 316 -5.19 0.50 0.23
N GLN A 317 -5.28 1.65 0.86
CA GLN A 317 -6.44 2.53 0.78
C GLN A 317 -6.53 3.37 -0.51
N THR A 318 -5.47 3.48 -1.32
CA THR A 318 -5.41 4.38 -2.49
C THR A 318 -6.62 4.28 -3.41
N PHE A 319 -7.07 3.07 -3.73
CA PHE A 319 -8.25 2.87 -4.58
C PHE A 319 -9.55 3.27 -3.88
N ALA A 320 -9.64 3.04 -2.55
CA ALA A 320 -10.79 3.36 -1.73
C ALA A 320 -10.98 4.88 -1.59
N ILE A 321 -9.87 5.62 -1.44
CA ILE A 321 -9.86 7.09 -1.44
C ILE A 321 -10.43 7.60 -2.77
N ILE A 322 -9.89 7.16 -3.89
CA ILE A 322 -10.35 7.60 -5.22
C ILE A 322 -11.82 7.23 -5.43
N ALA A 323 -12.21 6.01 -5.07
CA ALA A 323 -13.58 5.54 -5.21
C ALA A 323 -14.57 6.42 -4.45
N LYS A 324 -14.28 6.70 -3.18
CA LYS A 324 -15.14 7.48 -2.30
C LYS A 324 -15.19 8.95 -2.73
N GLU A 325 -14.04 9.58 -2.96
CA GLU A 325 -13.96 11.00 -3.31
C GLU A 325 -14.50 11.32 -4.70
N MET A 326 -14.43 10.38 -5.64
CA MET A 326 -14.95 10.52 -6.99
C MET A 326 -16.36 9.93 -7.14
N GLY A 327 -16.92 9.31 -6.11
CA GLY A 327 -18.25 8.69 -6.16
C GLY A 327 -18.37 7.55 -7.16
N VAL A 328 -17.30 6.78 -7.39
CA VAL A 328 -17.29 5.67 -8.36
C VAL A 328 -17.25 4.31 -7.68
N ALA A 329 -17.82 3.32 -8.34
CA ALA A 329 -17.83 1.97 -7.82
C ALA A 329 -16.48 1.27 -7.99
N VAL A 330 -16.17 0.37 -7.05
CA VAL A 330 -15.05 -0.58 -7.11
C VAL A 330 -15.61 -1.94 -7.51
N VAL A 331 -15.02 -2.56 -8.52
CA VAL A 331 -15.30 -3.94 -8.90
C VAL A 331 -14.19 -4.82 -8.36
N PRO A 332 -14.45 -5.62 -7.31
CA PRO A 332 -13.48 -6.58 -6.81
C PRO A 332 -13.29 -7.68 -7.86
N VAL A 333 -12.05 -8.11 -8.08
CA VAL A 333 -11.74 -9.18 -9.04
C VAL A 333 -10.86 -10.23 -8.37
N ALA A 334 -11.30 -11.50 -8.44
CA ALA A 334 -10.52 -12.62 -7.96
C ALA A 334 -9.80 -13.30 -9.12
N ILE A 335 -8.46 -13.33 -9.06
CA ILE A 335 -7.59 -14.05 -9.98
C ILE A 335 -7.10 -15.31 -9.25
N THR A 336 -7.29 -16.47 -9.87
CA THR A 336 -6.87 -17.77 -9.34
C THR A 336 -6.01 -18.52 -10.36
N GLY A 337 -5.08 -19.34 -9.87
CA GLY A 337 -4.20 -20.17 -10.70
C GLY A 337 -3.03 -19.45 -11.35
N ALA A 338 -2.98 -18.12 -11.32
CA ALA A 338 -1.89 -17.36 -11.93
C ALA A 338 -0.58 -17.44 -11.13
N PHE A 339 -0.64 -17.67 -9.82
CA PHE A 339 0.53 -17.87 -8.97
C PHE A 339 1.31 -19.13 -9.34
N GLU A 340 0.63 -20.23 -9.55
CA GLU A 340 1.23 -21.52 -9.95
C GLU A 340 1.65 -21.52 -11.42
N ALA A 341 0.86 -20.86 -12.28
CA ALA A 341 1.08 -20.82 -13.73
C ALA A 341 2.29 -19.98 -14.14
N VAL A 342 2.59 -18.90 -13.37
CA VAL A 342 3.63 -17.90 -13.67
C VAL A 342 4.54 -17.75 -12.46
N LYS A 343 5.21 -18.82 -12.06
CA LYS A 343 6.18 -18.78 -10.96
C LYS A 343 7.31 -17.79 -11.23
N SER A 344 7.63 -16.95 -10.27
CA SER A 344 8.66 -15.90 -10.40
C SER A 344 10.07 -16.42 -10.72
N ASN A 345 10.34 -17.71 -10.46
CA ASN A 345 11.64 -18.37 -10.69
C ASN A 345 11.60 -19.38 -11.86
N ALA A 346 10.47 -19.53 -12.57
CA ALA A 346 10.39 -20.45 -13.68
C ALA A 346 10.84 -19.77 -14.99
N THR A 347 11.67 -20.45 -15.76
CA THR A 347 12.17 -19.98 -17.06
C THR A 347 11.08 -20.01 -18.13
N LEU A 348 10.09 -20.89 -17.97
CA LEU A 348 8.98 -21.07 -18.91
C LEU A 348 7.63 -21.09 -18.17
N PRO A 349 6.57 -20.58 -18.80
CA PRO A 349 5.22 -20.65 -18.25
C PRO A 349 4.72 -22.11 -18.20
N THR A 350 3.87 -22.44 -17.23
CA THR A 350 3.26 -23.76 -17.12
C THR A 350 2.19 -23.92 -18.19
N PHE A 351 2.48 -24.73 -19.20
CA PHE A 351 1.57 -24.99 -20.33
C PHE A 351 0.25 -25.62 -19.86
N GLY A 352 -0.87 -25.13 -20.38
CA GLY A 352 -2.21 -25.64 -20.07
C GLY A 352 -2.73 -25.30 -18.68
N ALA A 353 -2.03 -24.44 -17.93
CA ALA A 353 -2.48 -24.00 -16.62
C ALA A 353 -3.86 -23.32 -16.71
N LYS A 354 -4.72 -23.60 -15.73
CA LYS A 354 -6.05 -23.01 -15.62
C LYS A 354 -5.96 -21.70 -14.84
N ILE A 355 -6.46 -20.62 -15.42
CA ILE A 355 -6.51 -19.29 -14.79
C ILE A 355 -7.96 -18.84 -14.75
N GLY A 356 -8.48 -18.56 -13.56
CA GLY A 356 -9.81 -18.00 -13.37
C GLY A 356 -9.71 -16.50 -13.12
N VAL A 357 -10.55 -15.72 -13.81
CA VAL A 357 -10.74 -14.28 -13.56
C VAL A 357 -12.22 -14.06 -13.30
N ARG A 358 -12.56 -13.77 -12.04
CA ARG A 358 -13.94 -13.57 -11.61
C ARG A 358 -14.14 -12.14 -11.15
N SER A 359 -14.98 -11.38 -11.85
CA SER A 359 -15.40 -10.05 -11.48
C SER A 359 -16.65 -10.10 -10.62
N LEU A 360 -16.59 -9.52 -9.43
CA LEU A 360 -17.68 -9.53 -8.47
C LEU A 360 -18.60 -8.32 -8.66
N PRO A 361 -19.79 -8.30 -8.05
CA PRO A 361 -20.67 -7.15 -8.10
C PRO A 361 -19.97 -5.87 -7.66
N PRO A 362 -20.24 -4.72 -8.32
CA PRO A 362 -19.66 -3.43 -7.94
C PRO A 362 -20.02 -3.04 -6.51
N MET A 363 -19.06 -2.49 -5.79
CA MET A 363 -19.20 -2.01 -4.42
C MET A 363 -18.94 -0.50 -4.36
N THR A 364 -19.73 0.20 -3.56
CA THR A 364 -19.52 1.62 -3.22
C THR A 364 -19.21 1.75 -1.74
N ALA A 365 -18.50 2.80 -1.36
CA ALA A 365 -18.32 3.15 0.05
C ALA A 365 -19.66 3.58 0.64
N ASN A 366 -19.93 3.17 1.88
CA ASN A 366 -21.07 3.64 2.65
C ASN A 366 -20.85 5.08 3.12
N GLU A 367 -21.92 5.79 3.45
CA GLU A 367 -21.81 7.10 4.05
C GLU A 367 -21.05 7.03 5.37
N GLY A 368 -20.06 7.90 5.55
CA GLY A 368 -19.21 7.92 6.74
C GLY A 368 -18.20 6.76 6.87
N GLU A 369 -18.20 5.77 5.97
CA GLU A 369 -17.28 4.61 6.05
C GLU A 369 -15.83 5.07 5.89
N PRO A 370 -14.92 4.74 6.84
CA PRO A 370 -13.49 4.98 6.69
C PRO A 370 -12.91 4.29 5.45
N TYR A 371 -11.90 4.88 4.83
CA TYR A 371 -11.25 4.29 3.63
C TYR A 371 -10.66 2.91 3.92
N ALA A 372 -10.12 2.72 5.13
CA ALA A 372 -9.56 1.45 5.56
C ALA A 372 -10.62 0.35 5.63
N ASP A 373 -11.80 0.67 6.17
CA ASP A 373 -12.89 -0.29 6.33
C ASP A 373 -13.49 -0.69 4.96
N PHE A 374 -13.64 0.29 4.06
CA PHE A 374 -14.03 0.02 2.70
C PHE A 374 -13.01 -0.87 1.96
N ALA A 375 -11.72 -0.59 2.13
CA ALA A 375 -10.67 -1.41 1.54
C ALA A 375 -10.67 -2.86 2.11
N ALA A 376 -10.87 -3.02 3.41
CA ALA A 376 -10.98 -4.33 4.07
C ALA A 376 -12.21 -5.10 3.59
N ARG A 377 -13.35 -4.42 3.39
CA ARG A 377 -14.58 -5.04 2.87
C ARG A 377 -14.39 -5.55 1.43
N VAL A 378 -13.76 -4.76 0.56
CA VAL A 378 -13.41 -5.17 -0.82
C VAL A 378 -12.45 -6.35 -0.80
N LYS A 379 -11.43 -6.34 0.06
CA LYS A 379 -10.49 -7.45 0.24
C LYS A 379 -11.21 -8.75 0.61
N THR A 380 -12.11 -8.68 1.59
CA THR A 380 -12.88 -9.84 2.07
C THR A 380 -13.65 -10.51 0.94
N GLU A 381 -14.28 -9.74 0.05
CA GLU A 381 -14.98 -10.27 -1.12
C GLU A 381 -14.03 -10.99 -2.08
N VAL A 382 -12.85 -10.40 -2.35
CA VAL A 382 -11.83 -11.03 -3.21
C VAL A 382 -11.31 -12.32 -2.58
N GLU A 383 -11.02 -12.34 -1.29
CA GLU A 383 -10.57 -13.56 -0.58
C GLU A 383 -11.60 -14.68 -0.65
N ASN A 384 -12.88 -14.34 -0.40
CA ASN A 384 -13.97 -15.31 -0.45
C ASN A 384 -14.14 -15.91 -1.85
N ALA A 385 -14.02 -15.07 -2.90
CA ALA A 385 -14.09 -15.53 -4.27
C ALA A 385 -12.89 -16.40 -4.66
N CYS A 386 -11.68 -16.08 -4.19
CA CYS A 386 -10.48 -16.91 -4.39
C CYS A 386 -10.61 -18.30 -3.72
N LYS A 387 -11.26 -18.39 -2.56
CA LYS A 387 -11.53 -19.67 -1.86
C LYS A 387 -12.54 -20.55 -2.60
N ARG A 388 -13.55 -19.95 -3.24
CA ARG A 388 -14.58 -20.67 -4.02
C ARG A 388 -14.09 -21.14 -5.40
N GLY A 389 -12.99 -20.60 -5.90
CA GLY A 389 -12.40 -20.93 -7.20
C GLY A 389 -11.29 -21.99 -7.14
N LYS A 390 -10.97 -22.49 -5.95
CA LYS A 390 -10.11 -23.68 -5.74
C LYS A 390 -10.95 -24.93 -5.66
#